data_f6432880d96826fc2803ecc7f6e22036
#
_entry.id   f6432880d96826fc2803ecc7f6e22036
#
_cell.length_a   1.000
_cell.length_b   1.000
_cell.length_c   1.000
_cell.angle_alpha   90.00
_cell.angle_beta   90.00
_cell.angle_gamma   90.00
#
_symmetry.space_group_name_H-M   'P 1'
#
loop_
_entity.id
_entity.type
_entity.pdbx_description
1 polymer ?
#
loop_
_entity_poly.entity_id
_entity_poly.type
_entity_poly.pdbx_seq_one_letter_code
_entity_poly.pdbx_strand_id
1 'polypeptide(L)'
;GWNEHVGYEQFRAVKSKNKILGGMGILDLGQWFGGNIVRTGAVTSVGVAPEGRGIGAASVLLRNSLSEMYELAIPISTLFPSSTRVYRSFGYERSGTKFTYETTVKEMKAPLNELKVIESNPSEREETYLLYNERAELSNGNLDRGSVLWDLILETQGRKIFHYVVMDGDKAVGYVNFQQARSADHIRVRDMVALNSKCAERLLRFFYDHRTVIDTISWNGPPNDPMRLLMEEQEVKIAYSRDWMLRIIDIKKAIESRGYPKDIKTTLTLNYEDPILPQNSGTWTIEVSEGKGLVSKSNLPGLTLGPRGLSPLYTSYLSAFDIKNMGLIEGSSDELAKASLIFSGPKPWIGD
;
A
#
# COMPACT_ATOMS: atom_id res chain seq x y z
N GLY A 1 -12.70 -2.87 -21.67
CA GLY A 1 -11.49 -3.51 -21.10
C GLY A 1 -10.85 -2.64 -20.01
N TRP A 2 -9.82 -3.15 -19.29
CA TRP A 2 -9.12 -2.42 -18.21
C TRP A 2 -8.68 -0.99 -18.62
N ASN A 3 -8.07 -0.86 -19.79
CA ASN A 3 -7.56 0.41 -20.27
C ASN A 3 -8.67 1.45 -20.56
N GLU A 4 -9.82 1.01 -21.01
CA GLU A 4 -10.99 1.89 -21.22
C GLU A 4 -11.58 2.38 -19.90
N HIS A 5 -11.56 1.52 -18.88
CA HIS A 5 -12.09 1.84 -17.56
C HIS A 5 -11.18 2.83 -16.80
N VAL A 6 -9.86 2.71 -16.96
CA VAL A 6 -8.86 3.57 -16.33
C VAL A 6 -8.61 4.87 -17.09
N GLY A 7 -8.84 4.90 -18.41
CA GLY A 7 -8.53 6.01 -19.31
C GLY A 7 -7.18 5.83 -20.02
N TYR A 8 -7.19 6.05 -21.34
CA TYR A 8 -5.99 5.86 -22.16
C TYR A 8 -4.87 6.88 -21.87
N GLU A 9 -5.21 8.05 -21.33
CA GLU A 9 -4.27 9.10 -20.91
C GLU A 9 -3.34 8.67 -19.79
N GLN A 10 -3.72 7.62 -19.04
CA GLN A 10 -2.87 7.03 -18.01
C GLN A 10 -1.74 6.16 -18.56
N PHE A 11 -1.75 5.87 -19.88
CA PHE A 11 -0.79 4.94 -20.48
C PHE A 11 0.32 5.66 -21.25
N ARG A 12 1.55 5.13 -21.11
CA ARG A 12 2.77 5.57 -21.82
C ARG A 12 3.26 4.43 -22.69
N ALA A 13 3.80 4.76 -23.85
CA ALA A 13 4.34 3.78 -24.78
C ALA A 13 5.72 4.21 -25.30
N VAL A 14 6.63 3.25 -25.43
CA VAL A 14 7.87 3.41 -26.14
C VAL A 14 7.74 2.85 -27.54
N LYS A 15 8.15 3.64 -28.54
CA LYS A 15 8.05 3.28 -29.96
C LYS A 15 9.44 3.29 -30.61
N SER A 16 9.64 2.44 -31.59
CA SER A 16 10.75 2.50 -32.53
C SER A 16 10.18 2.48 -33.94
N LYS A 17 10.47 3.49 -34.74
CA LYS A 17 9.81 3.73 -36.01
C LYS A 17 8.28 3.71 -35.83
N ASN A 18 7.55 2.84 -36.51
CA ASN A 18 6.09 2.73 -36.45
C ASN A 18 5.60 1.60 -35.51
N LYS A 19 6.48 0.98 -34.70
CA LYS A 19 6.14 -0.16 -33.85
C LYS A 19 6.22 0.20 -32.38
N ILE A 20 5.18 -0.14 -31.59
CA ILE A 20 5.19 -0.05 -30.15
C ILE A 20 6.03 -1.21 -29.60
N LEU A 21 7.08 -0.90 -28.84
CA LEU A 21 7.98 -1.87 -28.22
C LEU A 21 7.63 -2.18 -26.76
N GLY A 22 6.85 -1.32 -26.13
CA GLY A 22 6.43 -1.51 -24.75
C GLY A 22 5.51 -0.40 -24.27
N GLY A 23 4.89 -0.62 -23.12
CA GLY A 23 4.01 0.35 -22.47
C GLY A 23 3.90 0.12 -20.99
N MET A 24 3.37 1.11 -20.30
CA MET A 24 3.01 1.05 -18.88
C MET A 24 1.89 2.04 -18.56
N GLY A 25 1.13 1.76 -17.51
CA GLY A 25 0.20 2.71 -16.92
C GLY A 25 0.82 3.42 -15.72
N ILE A 26 0.48 4.69 -15.53
CA ILE A 26 0.77 5.46 -14.32
C ILE A 26 -0.56 6.03 -13.84
N LEU A 27 -1.10 5.47 -12.75
CA LEU A 27 -2.33 5.95 -12.14
C LEU A 27 -1.97 7.02 -11.12
N ASP A 28 -2.60 8.18 -11.23
CA ASP A 28 -2.47 9.27 -10.27
C ASP A 28 -3.44 9.02 -9.11
N LEU A 29 -2.92 8.50 -8.01
CA LEU A 29 -3.68 8.09 -6.83
C LEU A 29 -3.14 8.77 -5.58
N GLY A 30 -3.85 8.58 -4.45
CA GLY A 30 -3.35 8.83 -3.11
C GLY A 30 -2.90 7.54 -2.43
N GLN A 31 -1.98 7.65 -1.47
CA GLN A 31 -1.56 6.55 -0.60
C GLN A 31 -1.34 7.06 0.82
N TRP A 32 -1.87 6.36 1.81
CA TRP A 32 -1.84 6.79 3.20
C TRP A 32 -0.49 6.49 3.87
N PHE A 33 0.12 7.52 4.50
CA PHE A 33 1.32 7.39 5.32
C PHE A 33 1.27 8.34 6.50
N GLY A 34 1.31 7.78 7.72
CA GLY A 34 1.28 8.55 8.97
C GLY A 34 0.02 9.39 9.15
N GLY A 35 -1.13 8.93 8.63
CA GLY A 35 -2.41 9.63 8.71
C GLY A 35 -2.65 10.68 7.63
N ASN A 36 -1.74 10.84 6.67
CA ASN A 36 -1.90 11.76 5.54
C ASN A 36 -1.95 11.00 4.21
N ILE A 37 -2.71 11.56 3.26
CA ILE A 37 -2.72 11.10 1.87
C ILE A 37 -1.54 11.75 1.14
N VAL A 38 -0.69 10.91 0.57
CA VAL A 38 0.43 11.31 -0.28
C VAL A 38 0.11 10.97 -1.72
N ARG A 39 0.13 11.96 -2.62
CA ARG A 39 -0.08 11.75 -4.06
C ARG A 39 0.95 10.77 -4.60
N THR A 40 0.52 9.78 -5.35
CA THR A 40 1.32 8.61 -5.73
C THR A 40 1.11 8.28 -7.20
N GLY A 41 2.21 8.13 -7.95
CA GLY A 41 2.18 7.54 -9.28
C GLY A 41 2.21 6.01 -9.18
N ALA A 42 1.05 5.37 -9.20
CA ALA A 42 0.95 3.92 -9.13
C ALA A 42 1.22 3.30 -10.51
N VAL A 43 2.35 2.61 -10.63
CA VAL A 43 2.78 1.97 -11.88
C VAL A 43 2.09 0.63 -12.06
N THR A 44 1.45 0.44 -13.22
CA THR A 44 0.71 -0.77 -13.58
C THR A 44 0.95 -1.18 -15.03
N SER A 45 0.56 -2.40 -15.38
CA SER A 45 0.50 -2.90 -16.77
C SER A 45 1.81 -2.74 -17.56
N VAL A 46 2.97 -2.88 -16.90
CA VAL A 46 4.27 -2.77 -17.56
C VAL A 46 4.49 -3.97 -18.46
N GLY A 47 4.60 -3.72 -19.75
CA GLY A 47 4.85 -4.75 -20.76
C GLY A 47 5.86 -4.32 -21.80
N VAL A 48 6.73 -5.25 -22.23
CA VAL A 48 7.68 -5.04 -23.32
C VAL A 48 7.54 -6.19 -24.32
N ALA A 49 7.33 -5.84 -25.58
CA ALA A 49 7.24 -6.78 -26.68
C ALA A 49 8.54 -7.64 -26.75
N PRO A 50 8.46 -8.91 -27.19
CA PRO A 50 9.64 -9.78 -27.28
C PRO A 50 10.83 -9.13 -28.01
N GLU A 51 10.58 -8.43 -29.10
CA GLU A 51 11.57 -7.71 -29.90
C GLU A 51 12.12 -6.44 -29.25
N GLY A 52 11.44 -5.91 -28.22
CA GLY A 52 11.90 -4.77 -27.41
C GLY A 52 12.76 -5.20 -26.21
N ARG A 53 12.87 -6.51 -25.96
CA ARG A 53 13.67 -7.04 -24.84
C ARG A 53 15.15 -6.99 -25.18
N GLY A 54 15.98 -6.65 -24.17
CA GLY A 54 17.43 -6.57 -24.34
C GLY A 54 17.96 -5.32 -25.06
N ILE A 55 17.08 -4.52 -25.70
CA ILE A 55 17.46 -3.28 -26.41
C ILE A 55 17.18 -1.99 -25.62
N GLY A 56 16.83 -2.11 -24.33
CA GLY A 56 16.65 -0.97 -23.45
C GLY A 56 15.25 -0.33 -23.42
N ALA A 57 14.25 -0.89 -24.11
CA ALA A 57 12.90 -0.32 -24.18
C ALA A 57 12.27 -0.10 -22.78
N ALA A 58 12.39 -1.05 -21.85
CA ALA A 58 11.93 -0.89 -20.47
C ALA A 58 12.68 0.22 -19.74
N SER A 59 13.98 0.36 -19.97
CA SER A 59 14.82 1.39 -19.32
C SER A 59 14.43 2.79 -19.77
N VAL A 60 14.19 2.98 -21.06
CA VAL A 60 13.71 4.26 -21.61
C VAL A 60 12.34 4.61 -21.03
N LEU A 61 11.42 3.65 -21.01
CA LEU A 61 10.07 3.83 -20.50
C LEU A 61 10.10 4.24 -19.01
N LEU A 62 10.79 3.48 -18.17
CA LEU A 62 10.89 3.75 -16.73
C LEU A 62 11.58 5.08 -16.42
N ARG A 63 12.71 5.39 -17.09
CA ARG A 63 13.44 6.64 -16.87
C ARG A 63 12.58 7.86 -17.20
N ASN A 64 11.94 7.86 -18.37
CA ASN A 64 11.07 8.96 -18.80
C ASN A 64 9.85 9.12 -17.87
N SER A 65 9.26 8.01 -17.43
CA SER A 65 8.15 8.04 -16.49
C SER A 65 8.53 8.59 -15.11
N LEU A 66 9.74 8.32 -14.61
CA LEU A 66 10.23 8.93 -13.38
C LEU A 66 10.43 10.45 -13.53
N SER A 67 10.99 10.90 -14.66
CA SER A 67 11.15 12.34 -14.96
C SER A 67 9.81 13.04 -15.09
N GLU A 68 8.86 12.43 -15.81
CA GLU A 68 7.49 12.92 -15.96
C GLU A 68 6.79 13.06 -14.60
N MET A 69 6.88 12.05 -13.74
CA MET A 69 6.29 12.11 -12.40
C MET A 69 6.91 13.22 -11.55
N TYR A 70 8.22 13.47 -11.68
CA TYR A 70 8.88 14.59 -11.01
C TYR A 70 8.36 15.95 -11.53
N GLU A 71 8.24 16.13 -12.84
CA GLU A 71 7.70 17.35 -13.47
C GLU A 71 6.24 17.60 -13.08
N LEU A 72 5.45 16.53 -12.95
CA LEU A 72 4.06 16.59 -12.46
C LEU A 72 3.94 16.76 -10.93
N ALA A 73 5.08 16.96 -10.26
CA ALA A 73 5.13 17.13 -8.81
C ALA A 73 4.52 15.97 -7.99
N ILE A 74 4.59 14.76 -8.52
CA ILE A 74 4.19 13.54 -7.80
C ILE A 74 5.29 13.16 -6.82
N PRO A 75 5.00 13.08 -5.49
CA PRO A 75 6.03 12.86 -4.48
C PRO A 75 6.66 11.47 -4.51
N ILE A 76 5.85 10.44 -4.74
CA ILE A 76 6.25 9.04 -4.67
C ILE A 76 5.66 8.22 -5.82
N SER A 77 6.26 7.06 -6.07
CA SER A 77 5.70 6.06 -7.00
C SER A 77 5.74 4.69 -6.39
N THR A 78 4.68 3.89 -6.64
CA THR A 78 4.55 2.53 -6.12
C THR A 78 4.19 1.53 -7.20
N LEU A 79 4.57 0.25 -7.00
CA LEU A 79 4.26 -0.84 -7.91
C LEU A 79 4.38 -2.21 -7.24
N PHE A 80 3.70 -3.19 -7.81
CA PHE A 80 3.99 -4.60 -7.58
C PHE A 80 4.97 -5.11 -8.65
N PRO A 81 6.22 -5.48 -8.28
CA PRO A 81 7.23 -5.82 -9.27
C PRO A 81 6.97 -7.18 -9.95
N SER A 82 7.10 -7.21 -11.28
CA SER A 82 7.31 -8.46 -12.02
C SER A 82 8.77 -8.92 -11.97
N SER A 83 9.70 -7.98 -11.77
CA SER A 83 11.14 -8.22 -11.60
C SER A 83 11.74 -7.19 -10.64
N THR A 84 12.02 -7.60 -9.41
CA THR A 84 12.66 -6.74 -8.40
C THR A 84 13.98 -6.13 -8.89
N ARG A 85 14.80 -6.92 -9.63
CA ARG A 85 16.09 -6.48 -10.16
C ARG A 85 15.96 -5.28 -11.08
N VAL A 86 14.98 -5.30 -11.99
CA VAL A 86 14.76 -4.19 -12.93
C VAL A 86 14.38 -2.92 -12.18
N TYR A 87 13.41 -2.98 -11.30
CA TYR A 87 12.94 -1.78 -10.58
C TYR A 87 13.98 -1.25 -9.59
N ARG A 88 14.79 -2.10 -8.96
CA ARG A 88 15.92 -1.66 -8.13
C ARG A 88 16.93 -0.83 -8.89
N SER A 89 17.19 -1.13 -10.18
CA SER A 89 18.10 -0.30 -11.00
C SER A 89 17.56 1.11 -11.28
N PHE A 90 16.27 1.36 -10.99
CA PHE A 90 15.63 2.68 -11.05
C PHE A 90 15.35 3.27 -9.67
N GLY A 91 15.90 2.68 -8.61
CA GLY A 91 15.83 3.20 -7.25
C GLY A 91 14.55 2.84 -6.50
N TYR A 92 13.71 1.95 -7.00
CA TYR A 92 12.64 1.35 -6.21
C TYR A 92 13.21 0.35 -5.20
N GLU A 93 12.60 0.23 -4.05
CA GLU A 93 12.92 -0.83 -3.09
C GLU A 93 11.63 -1.37 -2.45
N ARG A 94 11.68 -2.60 -1.94
CA ARG A 94 10.58 -3.22 -1.18
C ARG A 94 10.21 -2.34 0.00
N SER A 95 8.94 -2.00 0.10
CA SER A 95 8.47 -0.99 1.04
C SER A 95 7.16 -1.37 1.72
N GLY A 96 6.73 -2.60 1.56
CA GLY A 96 5.58 -3.20 2.23
C GLY A 96 5.18 -4.51 1.58
N THR A 97 4.20 -5.18 2.17
CA THR A 97 3.78 -6.52 1.76
C THR A 97 2.26 -6.60 1.65
N LYS A 98 1.77 -7.36 0.70
CA LYS A 98 0.39 -7.85 0.65
C LYS A 98 0.39 -9.29 1.13
N PHE A 99 -0.39 -9.57 2.18
CA PHE A 99 -0.66 -10.93 2.64
C PHE A 99 -2.07 -11.35 2.27
N THR A 100 -2.21 -12.59 1.82
CA THR A 100 -3.50 -13.28 1.76
C THR A 100 -3.46 -14.39 2.79
N TYR A 101 -4.34 -14.29 3.77
CA TYR A 101 -4.56 -15.30 4.79
C TYR A 101 -5.62 -16.30 4.35
N GLU A 102 -5.53 -17.52 4.83
CA GLU A 102 -6.51 -18.57 4.61
C GLU A 102 -6.63 -19.44 5.85
N THR A 103 -7.87 -19.81 6.17
CA THR A 103 -8.17 -20.77 7.25
C THR A 103 -9.47 -21.52 6.97
N THR A 104 -9.81 -22.51 7.81
CA THR A 104 -11.14 -23.09 7.79
C THR A 104 -12.13 -22.16 8.49
N VAL A 105 -13.35 -22.12 8.00
CA VAL A 105 -14.41 -21.28 8.60
C VAL A 105 -14.73 -21.70 10.05
N LYS A 106 -14.46 -22.95 10.41
CA LYS A 106 -14.63 -23.48 11.78
C LYS A 106 -13.71 -22.80 12.80
N GLU A 107 -12.53 -22.33 12.37
CA GLU A 107 -11.56 -21.63 13.22
C GLU A 107 -12.00 -20.18 13.52
N MET A 108 -12.96 -19.65 12.78
CA MET A 108 -13.48 -18.29 12.99
C MET A 108 -14.49 -18.19 14.13
N LYS A 109 -14.45 -19.16 15.06
CA LYS A 109 -15.32 -19.17 16.23
C LYS A 109 -15.13 -17.93 17.08
N ALA A 110 -16.21 -17.23 17.34
CA ALA A 110 -16.26 -16.06 18.20
C ALA A 110 -17.61 -15.96 18.90
N PRO A 111 -17.70 -15.32 20.07
CA PRO A 111 -18.97 -15.12 20.77
C PRO A 111 -19.93 -14.27 19.92
N LEU A 112 -21.22 -14.54 20.06
CA LEU A 112 -22.25 -13.65 19.51
C LEU A 112 -22.31 -12.40 20.38
N ASN A 113 -22.31 -11.25 19.75
CA ASN A 113 -22.49 -9.94 20.39
C ASN A 113 -23.71 -9.21 19.81
N GLU A 114 -24.01 -8.02 20.34
CA GLU A 114 -25.19 -7.24 20.00
C GLU A 114 -25.17 -6.59 18.62
N LEU A 115 -24.01 -6.57 17.96
CA LEU A 115 -23.87 -5.92 16.65
C LEU A 115 -24.67 -6.66 15.57
N LYS A 116 -25.30 -5.90 14.68
CA LYS A 116 -26.10 -6.43 13.58
C LYS A 116 -25.29 -6.46 12.29
N VAL A 117 -25.39 -7.52 11.52
CA VAL A 117 -24.86 -7.61 10.16
C VAL A 117 -26.03 -7.50 9.20
N ILE A 118 -26.01 -6.47 8.37
CA ILE A 118 -27.11 -6.11 7.47
C ILE A 118 -26.62 -6.19 6.04
N GLU A 119 -27.35 -6.90 5.17
CA GLU A 119 -27.07 -6.87 3.73
C GLU A 119 -27.33 -5.45 3.22
N SER A 120 -26.39 -4.90 2.50
CA SER A 120 -26.45 -3.55 1.94
C SER A 120 -26.18 -3.58 0.43
N ASN A 121 -26.60 -2.53 -0.24
CA ASN A 121 -26.38 -2.42 -1.69
C ASN A 121 -24.98 -1.85 -1.97
N PRO A 122 -24.13 -2.53 -2.79
CA PRO A 122 -22.84 -1.99 -3.20
C PRO A 122 -22.89 -0.61 -3.89
N SER A 123 -24.06 -0.17 -4.39
CA SER A 123 -24.23 1.17 -4.95
C SER A 123 -24.37 2.26 -3.88
N GLU A 124 -24.73 1.91 -2.63
CA GLU A 124 -24.79 2.82 -1.47
C GLU A 124 -23.40 2.88 -0.78
N ARG A 125 -22.44 3.47 -1.48
CA ARG A 125 -20.99 3.34 -1.18
C ARG A 125 -20.47 4.32 -0.14
N GLU A 126 -21.19 5.38 0.19
CA GLU A 126 -20.68 6.50 1.00
C GLU A 126 -20.22 6.02 2.38
N GLU A 127 -21.04 5.23 3.07
CA GLU A 127 -20.71 4.68 4.38
C GLU A 127 -19.50 3.73 4.32
N THR A 128 -19.42 2.89 3.30
CA THR A 128 -18.27 2.00 3.06
C THR A 128 -16.98 2.79 2.83
N TYR A 129 -17.05 3.91 2.11
CA TYR A 129 -15.91 4.79 1.87
C TYR A 129 -15.41 5.45 3.16
N LEU A 130 -16.33 5.94 3.99
CA LEU A 130 -15.99 6.55 5.28
C LEU A 130 -15.31 5.54 6.20
N LEU A 131 -15.85 4.33 6.35
CA LEU A 131 -15.27 3.26 7.15
C LEU A 131 -13.87 2.84 6.65
N TYR A 132 -13.71 2.75 5.32
CA TYR A 132 -12.43 2.45 4.72
C TYR A 132 -11.40 3.54 5.03
N ASN A 133 -11.75 4.80 4.83
CA ASN A 133 -10.86 5.94 5.05
C ASN A 133 -10.44 6.04 6.53
N GLU A 134 -11.38 5.83 7.47
CA GLU A 134 -11.07 5.80 8.92
C GLU A 134 -10.03 4.72 9.26
N ARG A 135 -10.14 3.52 8.68
CA ARG A 135 -9.13 2.49 8.83
C ARG A 135 -7.82 2.83 8.10
N ALA A 136 -7.90 3.37 6.88
CA ALA A 136 -6.74 3.65 6.04
C ALA A 136 -5.86 4.76 6.63
N GLU A 137 -6.46 5.77 7.27
CA GLU A 137 -5.76 6.82 8.01
C GLU A 137 -4.85 6.25 9.12
N LEU A 138 -5.29 5.17 9.77
CA LEU A 138 -4.52 4.47 10.81
C LEU A 138 -3.52 3.45 10.26
N SER A 139 -3.38 3.33 8.96
CA SER A 139 -2.52 2.37 8.26
C SER A 139 -1.43 3.08 7.46
N ASN A 140 -0.36 2.37 7.13
CA ASN A 140 0.58 2.81 6.10
C ASN A 140 0.41 1.95 4.84
N GLY A 141 0.45 2.58 3.66
CA GLY A 141 0.46 1.91 2.37
C GLY A 141 -0.92 1.71 1.74
N ASN A 142 -2.03 1.82 2.47
CA ASN A 142 -3.36 1.71 1.87
C ASN A 142 -3.59 2.84 0.85
N LEU A 143 -4.27 2.53 -0.26
CA LEU A 143 -4.56 3.51 -1.30
C LEU A 143 -5.72 4.43 -0.88
N ASP A 144 -5.65 5.69 -1.27
CA ASP A 144 -6.82 6.55 -1.33
C ASP A 144 -7.62 6.16 -2.58
N ARG A 145 -8.73 5.46 -2.35
CA ARG A 145 -9.47 4.79 -3.41
C ARG A 145 -10.43 5.73 -4.14
N GLY A 146 -10.12 6.07 -5.38
CA GLY A 146 -11.08 6.69 -6.29
C GLY A 146 -12.14 5.68 -6.80
N SER A 147 -13.11 6.19 -7.56
CA SER A 147 -14.24 5.39 -8.09
C SER A 147 -13.79 4.14 -8.86
N VAL A 148 -12.74 4.26 -9.67
CA VAL A 148 -12.21 3.16 -10.48
C VAL A 148 -11.74 1.97 -9.62
N LEU A 149 -11.04 2.24 -8.51
CA LEU A 149 -10.59 1.18 -7.60
C LEU A 149 -11.77 0.54 -6.84
N TRP A 150 -12.74 1.35 -6.44
CA TRP A 150 -13.96 0.85 -5.82
C TRP A 150 -14.76 -0.04 -6.76
N ASP A 151 -14.88 0.33 -8.04
CA ASP A 151 -15.54 -0.49 -9.04
C ASP A 151 -14.85 -1.85 -9.21
N LEU A 152 -13.52 -1.88 -9.18
CA LEU A 152 -12.75 -3.14 -9.23
C LEU A 152 -12.96 -4.05 -8.02
N ILE A 153 -13.21 -3.46 -6.84
CA ILE A 153 -13.45 -4.20 -5.60
C ILE A 153 -14.88 -4.73 -5.55
N LEU A 154 -15.84 -3.87 -5.92
CA LEU A 154 -17.28 -4.11 -5.79
C LEU A 154 -17.92 -4.72 -7.03
N GLU A 155 -17.29 -4.62 -8.21
CA GLU A 155 -17.78 -5.18 -9.45
C GLU A 155 -16.82 -6.24 -9.98
N THR A 156 -17.26 -7.48 -10.01
CA THR A 156 -16.53 -8.56 -10.68
C THR A 156 -17.32 -9.06 -11.88
N GLN A 157 -16.71 -9.05 -13.06
CA GLN A 157 -17.35 -9.56 -14.27
C GLN A 157 -17.88 -10.99 -14.05
N GLY A 158 -19.21 -11.11 -13.99
CA GLY A 158 -19.91 -12.38 -13.96
C GLY A 158 -19.98 -13.09 -12.60
N ARG A 159 -19.66 -12.45 -11.47
CA ARG A 159 -19.83 -13.04 -10.12
C ARG A 159 -20.52 -12.08 -9.19
N LYS A 160 -21.49 -12.60 -8.41
CA LYS A 160 -22.15 -11.84 -7.35
C LYS A 160 -21.13 -11.53 -6.25
N ILE A 161 -21.04 -10.27 -5.86
CA ILE A 161 -20.41 -9.83 -4.62
C ILE A 161 -21.50 -9.65 -3.58
N PHE A 162 -21.30 -10.23 -2.41
CA PHE A 162 -22.13 -10.02 -1.24
C PHE A 162 -21.55 -8.87 -0.44
N HIS A 163 -22.36 -7.91 -0.11
CA HIS A 163 -21.99 -6.72 0.64
C HIS A 163 -22.80 -6.65 1.93
N TYR A 164 -22.11 -6.59 3.07
CA TYR A 164 -22.71 -6.47 4.40
C TYR A 164 -22.02 -5.36 5.19
N VAL A 165 -22.83 -4.62 5.96
CA VAL A 165 -22.39 -3.60 6.90
C VAL A 165 -22.64 -4.10 8.32
N VAL A 166 -21.72 -3.83 9.24
CA VAL A 166 -21.82 -4.14 10.66
C VAL A 166 -22.25 -2.89 11.40
N MET A 167 -23.40 -2.96 12.10
CA MET A 167 -24.04 -1.84 12.78
C MET A 167 -23.97 -2.00 14.31
N ASP A 168 -23.60 -0.89 14.98
CA ASP A 168 -23.75 -0.70 16.43
C ASP A 168 -24.84 0.35 16.66
N GLY A 169 -26.06 -0.11 16.95
CA GLY A 169 -27.24 0.74 16.88
C GLY A 169 -27.43 1.28 15.46
N ASP A 170 -27.40 2.60 15.32
CA ASP A 170 -27.53 3.32 14.05
C ASP A 170 -26.19 3.69 13.40
N LYS A 171 -25.07 3.31 14.03
CA LYS A 171 -23.72 3.63 13.54
C LYS A 171 -23.10 2.40 12.86
N ALA A 172 -22.63 2.56 11.63
CA ALA A 172 -21.77 1.57 10.99
C ALA A 172 -20.38 1.55 11.63
N VAL A 173 -19.88 0.36 11.94
CA VAL A 173 -18.57 0.14 12.60
C VAL A 173 -17.68 -0.81 11.80
N GLY A 174 -18.14 -1.28 10.67
CA GLY A 174 -17.38 -2.12 9.75
C GLY A 174 -18.21 -2.62 8.58
N TYR A 175 -17.55 -3.27 7.65
CA TYR A 175 -18.20 -3.91 6.51
C TYR A 175 -17.39 -5.10 6.01
N VAL A 176 -18.00 -5.90 5.17
CA VAL A 176 -17.36 -6.96 4.41
C VAL A 176 -17.94 -7.11 3.02
N ASN A 177 -17.04 -7.22 2.04
CA ASN A 177 -17.32 -7.55 0.65
C ASN A 177 -16.71 -8.91 0.34
N PHE A 178 -17.49 -9.88 -0.06
CA PHE A 178 -16.98 -11.20 -0.40
C PHE A 178 -17.71 -11.83 -1.58
N GLN A 179 -17.09 -12.84 -2.12
CA GLN A 179 -17.65 -13.71 -3.16
C GLN A 179 -17.44 -15.17 -2.78
N GLN A 180 -18.37 -16.02 -3.16
CA GLN A 180 -18.18 -17.47 -3.13
C GLN A 180 -17.35 -17.89 -4.36
N ALA A 181 -16.34 -18.75 -4.14
CA ALA A 181 -15.58 -19.33 -5.22
C ALA A 181 -16.43 -20.32 -6.05
N ARG A 182 -15.89 -20.72 -7.21
CA ARG A 182 -16.60 -21.66 -8.10
C ARG A 182 -16.86 -23.03 -7.46
N SER A 183 -16.01 -23.46 -6.54
CA SER A 183 -16.16 -24.71 -5.78
C SER A 183 -17.31 -24.69 -4.79
N ALA A 184 -17.96 -23.54 -4.56
CA ALA A 184 -19.06 -23.30 -3.63
C ALA A 184 -18.73 -23.48 -2.12
N ASP A 185 -17.56 -24.03 -1.78
CA ASP A 185 -17.10 -24.33 -0.41
C ASP A 185 -16.06 -23.33 0.12
N HIS A 186 -15.72 -22.31 -0.66
CA HIS A 186 -14.74 -21.28 -0.31
C HIS A 186 -15.32 -19.86 -0.41
N ILE A 187 -15.08 -19.05 0.62
CA ILE A 187 -15.34 -17.61 0.62
C ILE A 187 -14.02 -16.87 0.35
N ARG A 188 -14.05 -15.99 -0.64
CA ARG A 188 -12.99 -15.02 -0.86
C ARG A 188 -13.45 -13.63 -0.44
N VAL A 189 -12.93 -13.13 0.66
CA VAL A 189 -13.13 -11.74 1.07
C VAL A 189 -12.37 -10.82 0.13
N ARG A 190 -13.09 -9.91 -0.49
CA ARG A 190 -12.56 -8.92 -1.43
C ARG A 190 -12.00 -7.71 -0.69
N ASP A 191 -12.75 -7.26 0.32
CA ASP A 191 -12.40 -6.17 1.18
C ASP A 191 -13.18 -6.25 2.50
N MET A 192 -12.60 -5.79 3.57
CA MET A 192 -13.19 -5.87 4.90
C MET A 192 -12.59 -4.79 5.82
N VAL A 193 -13.45 -4.17 6.61
CA VAL A 193 -13.08 -3.23 7.65
C VAL A 193 -13.78 -3.59 8.96
N ALA A 194 -13.02 -3.62 10.04
CA ALA A 194 -13.52 -3.65 11.41
C ALA A 194 -12.82 -2.53 12.18
N LEU A 195 -13.57 -1.53 12.64
CA LEU A 195 -13.00 -0.38 13.34
C LEU A 195 -12.70 -0.66 14.82
N ASN A 196 -13.22 -1.75 15.38
CA ASN A 196 -12.99 -2.15 16.76
C ASN A 196 -13.05 -3.69 16.92
N SER A 197 -12.63 -4.18 18.09
CA SER A 197 -12.58 -5.61 18.39
C SER A 197 -13.97 -6.28 18.36
N LYS A 198 -15.02 -5.63 18.87
CA LYS A 198 -16.39 -6.16 18.81
C LYS A 198 -16.86 -6.38 17.37
N CYS A 199 -16.53 -5.44 16.47
CA CYS A 199 -16.84 -5.58 15.05
C CYS A 199 -16.05 -6.73 14.43
N ALA A 200 -14.76 -6.87 14.74
CA ALA A 200 -13.94 -7.98 14.26
C ALA A 200 -14.47 -9.34 14.74
N GLU A 201 -14.82 -9.48 16.03
CA GLU A 201 -15.46 -10.67 16.59
C GLU A 201 -16.81 -10.96 15.91
N ARG A 202 -17.60 -9.92 15.61
CA ARG A 202 -18.89 -10.08 14.91
C ARG A 202 -18.71 -10.59 13.49
N LEU A 203 -17.68 -10.14 12.78
CA LEU A 203 -17.32 -10.64 11.45
C LEU A 203 -16.77 -12.08 11.51
N LEU A 204 -15.92 -12.41 12.48
CA LEU A 204 -15.50 -13.80 12.71
C LEU A 204 -16.73 -14.70 12.91
N ARG A 205 -17.65 -14.32 13.79
CA ARG A 205 -18.89 -15.04 14.04
C ARG A 205 -19.77 -15.15 12.79
N PHE A 206 -19.88 -14.09 12.01
CA PHE A 206 -20.64 -14.10 10.76
C PHE A 206 -20.10 -15.16 9.79
N PHE A 207 -18.80 -15.28 9.63
CA PHE A 207 -18.21 -16.32 8.79
C PHE A 207 -18.35 -17.71 9.42
N TYR A 208 -18.16 -17.86 10.72
CA TYR A 208 -18.37 -19.13 11.43
C TYR A 208 -19.77 -19.70 11.21
N ASP A 209 -20.78 -18.86 11.12
CA ASP A 209 -22.15 -19.28 10.90
C ASP A 209 -22.40 -19.92 9.52
N HIS A 210 -21.44 -19.76 8.57
CA HIS A 210 -21.46 -20.44 7.26
C HIS A 210 -20.83 -21.85 7.28
N ARG A 211 -20.31 -22.34 8.39
CA ARG A 211 -19.53 -23.60 8.53
C ARG A 211 -20.22 -24.89 8.08
N THR A 212 -21.52 -24.87 7.85
CA THR A 212 -22.27 -26.04 7.35
C THR A 212 -22.22 -26.19 5.82
N VAL A 213 -21.85 -25.13 5.11
CA VAL A 213 -21.80 -25.06 3.63
C VAL A 213 -20.49 -24.52 3.08
N ILE A 214 -19.67 -23.91 3.93
CA ILE A 214 -18.37 -23.32 3.56
C ILE A 214 -17.29 -23.97 4.41
N ASP A 215 -16.24 -24.44 3.75
CA ASP A 215 -15.10 -25.06 4.43
C ASP A 215 -13.98 -24.06 4.72
N THR A 216 -13.66 -23.20 3.76
CA THR A 216 -12.48 -22.32 3.84
C THR A 216 -12.82 -20.87 3.51
N ILE A 217 -12.01 -19.98 4.02
CA ILE A 217 -12.10 -18.53 3.78
C ILE A 217 -10.71 -17.93 3.58
N SER A 218 -10.61 -16.99 2.66
CA SER A 218 -9.38 -16.19 2.46
C SER A 218 -9.66 -14.69 2.46
N TRP A 219 -8.71 -13.91 2.99
CA TRP A 219 -8.78 -12.44 3.04
C TRP A 219 -7.40 -11.81 2.94
N ASN A 220 -7.33 -10.53 2.54
CA ASN A 220 -6.11 -9.74 2.57
C ASN A 220 -6.02 -8.95 3.87
N GLY A 221 -4.82 -8.85 4.44
CA GLY A 221 -4.61 -8.13 5.70
C GLY A 221 -3.16 -7.72 5.94
N PRO A 222 -2.92 -6.91 6.99
CA PRO A 222 -1.58 -6.52 7.42
C PRO A 222 -0.82 -7.70 8.05
N PRO A 223 0.51 -7.57 8.27
CA PRO A 223 1.31 -8.60 8.95
C PRO A 223 0.78 -8.96 10.35
N ASN A 224 0.20 -7.99 11.04
CA ASN A 224 -0.41 -8.09 12.37
C ASN A 224 -1.94 -7.98 12.28
N ASP A 225 -2.55 -8.73 11.38
CA ASP A 225 -3.99 -8.71 11.11
C ASP A 225 -4.83 -8.99 12.37
N PRO A 226 -5.74 -8.06 12.78
CA PRO A 226 -6.56 -8.24 13.96
C PRO A 226 -7.48 -9.46 13.90
N MET A 227 -8.00 -9.80 12.73
CA MET A 227 -8.87 -10.99 12.56
C MET A 227 -8.11 -12.27 12.94
N ARG A 228 -6.86 -12.39 12.47
CA ARG A 228 -5.98 -13.50 12.80
C ARG A 228 -5.62 -13.55 14.29
N LEU A 229 -5.34 -12.39 14.89
CA LEU A 229 -4.91 -12.31 16.29
C LEU A 229 -6.04 -12.54 17.31
N LEU A 230 -7.30 -12.37 16.91
CA LEU A 230 -8.48 -12.64 17.74
C LEU A 230 -8.94 -14.10 17.72
N MET A 231 -8.40 -14.92 16.81
CA MET A 231 -8.72 -16.34 16.76
C MET A 231 -8.12 -17.10 17.93
N GLU A 232 -8.83 -18.12 18.43
CA GLU A 232 -8.39 -18.94 19.57
C GLU A 232 -7.15 -19.79 19.20
N GLU A 233 -7.05 -20.28 17.95
CA GLU A 233 -6.00 -21.17 17.50
C GLU A 233 -5.17 -20.54 16.36
N GLN A 234 -3.92 -21.00 16.20
CA GLN A 234 -3.00 -20.51 15.17
C GLN A 234 -3.13 -21.25 13.83
N GLU A 235 -4.36 -21.58 13.43
CA GLU A 235 -4.65 -22.35 12.21
C GLU A 235 -4.77 -21.47 10.94
N VAL A 236 -4.30 -20.24 11.01
CA VAL A 236 -4.30 -19.31 9.87
C VAL A 236 -3.01 -19.46 9.06
N LYS A 237 -3.13 -19.80 7.79
CA LYS A 237 -2.02 -19.91 6.85
C LYS A 237 -1.85 -18.60 6.07
N ILE A 238 -0.60 -18.26 5.76
CA ILE A 238 -0.29 -17.27 4.73
C ILE A 238 -0.34 -18.03 3.40
N ALA A 239 -1.48 -17.95 2.70
CA ALA A 239 -1.70 -18.60 1.42
C ALA A 239 -0.89 -17.91 0.30
N TYR A 240 -0.69 -16.59 0.42
CA TYR A 240 0.08 -15.82 -0.54
C TYR A 240 0.70 -14.58 0.12
N SER A 241 1.92 -14.24 -0.28
CA SER A 241 2.57 -12.98 0.08
C SER A 241 3.26 -12.37 -1.13
N ARG A 242 3.18 -11.05 -1.26
CA ARG A 242 3.86 -10.31 -2.32
C ARG A 242 4.30 -8.95 -1.81
N ASP A 243 5.59 -8.65 -2.00
CA ASP A 243 6.12 -7.33 -1.69
C ASP A 243 5.77 -6.34 -2.80
N TRP A 244 5.40 -5.14 -2.40
CA TRP A 244 5.34 -3.99 -3.29
C TRP A 244 6.54 -3.09 -3.07
N MET A 245 6.85 -2.27 -4.08
CA MET A 245 8.02 -1.39 -4.07
C MET A 245 7.58 0.06 -4.13
N LEU A 246 8.37 0.93 -3.49
CA LEU A 246 8.21 2.37 -3.51
C LEU A 246 9.49 3.04 -4.04
N ARG A 247 9.30 4.17 -4.67
CA ARG A 247 10.34 5.10 -5.14
C ARG A 247 9.99 6.51 -4.70
N ILE A 248 10.90 7.19 -4.02
CA ILE A 248 10.79 8.63 -3.75
C ILE A 248 11.09 9.38 -5.06
N ILE A 249 10.12 10.14 -5.58
CA ILE A 249 10.24 10.91 -6.81
C ILE A 249 10.75 12.32 -6.51
N ASP A 250 10.14 13.01 -5.55
CA ASP A 250 10.56 14.31 -5.05
C ASP A 250 10.75 14.22 -3.53
N ILE A 251 11.99 14.26 -3.05
CA ILE A 251 12.31 14.03 -1.64
C ILE A 251 11.66 15.07 -0.72
N LYS A 252 11.64 16.35 -1.12
CA LYS A 252 11.03 17.40 -0.32
C LYS A 252 9.53 17.19 -0.20
N LYS A 253 8.85 17.05 -1.32
CA LYS A 253 7.41 16.84 -1.33
C LYS A 253 6.99 15.54 -0.65
N ALA A 254 7.73 14.44 -0.83
CA ALA A 254 7.44 13.18 -0.18
C ALA A 254 7.49 13.31 1.34
N ILE A 255 8.53 13.96 1.88
CA ILE A 255 8.67 14.13 3.33
C ILE A 255 7.67 15.15 3.88
N GLU A 256 7.38 16.24 3.17
CA GLU A 256 6.45 17.28 3.65
C GLU A 256 4.97 16.85 3.56
N SER A 257 4.62 15.92 2.66
CA SER A 257 3.23 15.45 2.51
C SER A 257 2.84 14.30 3.41
N ARG A 258 3.81 13.50 3.89
CA ARG A 258 3.51 12.42 4.82
C ARG A 258 3.25 12.96 6.25
N GLY A 259 2.47 12.22 7.05
CA GLY A 259 2.30 12.49 8.48
C GLY A 259 3.39 11.83 9.36
N TYR A 260 3.55 12.34 10.57
CA TYR A 260 4.53 11.90 11.57
C TYR A 260 3.89 11.74 12.95
N PRO A 261 4.54 11.03 13.90
CA PRO A 261 4.06 11.00 15.27
C PRO A 261 3.96 12.43 15.85
N LYS A 262 2.82 12.76 16.45
CA LYS A 262 2.51 14.15 16.91
C LYS A 262 3.40 14.64 18.05
N ASP A 263 3.80 13.73 18.93
CA ASP A 263 4.56 14.05 20.14
C ASP A 263 6.08 14.11 19.93
N ILE A 264 6.55 13.99 18.67
CA ILE A 264 7.97 14.05 18.34
C ILE A 264 8.34 15.47 17.93
N LYS A 265 9.39 16.01 18.55
CA LYS A 265 10.09 17.21 18.09
C LYS A 265 11.57 16.87 17.92
N THR A 266 12.04 16.80 16.67
CA THR A 266 13.41 16.40 16.39
C THR A 266 13.85 16.86 15.00
N THR A 267 15.15 16.84 14.78
CA THR A 267 15.78 17.19 13.50
C THR A 267 16.68 16.05 13.04
N LEU A 268 16.63 15.72 11.76
CA LEU A 268 17.44 14.72 11.12
C LEU A 268 18.05 15.30 9.84
N THR A 269 19.33 15.07 9.62
CA THR A 269 19.99 15.43 8.35
C THR A 269 20.22 14.18 7.51
N LEU A 270 19.90 14.27 6.22
CA LEU A 270 20.10 13.23 5.22
C LEU A 270 21.08 13.72 4.15
N ASN A 271 22.12 12.97 3.90
CA ASN A 271 22.99 13.09 2.74
C ASN A 271 22.48 12.10 1.67
N TYR A 272 21.69 12.60 0.73
CA TYR A 272 20.94 11.78 -0.21
C TYR A 272 21.55 11.80 -1.60
N GLU A 273 21.82 10.65 -2.18
CA GLU A 273 22.35 10.49 -3.51
C GLU A 273 21.38 9.73 -4.41
N ASP A 274 20.93 10.37 -5.49
CA ASP A 274 20.00 9.81 -6.46
C ASP A 274 20.56 9.86 -7.89
N PRO A 275 21.08 8.73 -8.41
CA PRO A 275 21.71 8.71 -9.73
C PRO A 275 20.70 8.79 -10.88
N ILE A 276 19.41 8.61 -10.63
CA ILE A 276 18.36 8.62 -11.66
C ILE A 276 17.63 9.96 -11.70
N LEU A 277 17.39 10.56 -10.54
CA LEU A 277 16.77 11.88 -10.36
C LEU A 277 17.73 12.78 -9.60
N PRO A 278 18.78 13.30 -10.26
CA PRO A 278 19.88 14.04 -9.61
C PRO A 278 19.41 15.30 -8.89
N GLN A 279 18.28 15.89 -9.25
CA GLN A 279 17.66 17.02 -8.56
C GLN A 279 17.28 16.70 -7.09
N ASN A 280 17.13 15.44 -6.72
CA ASN A 280 16.95 15.01 -5.34
C ASN A 280 18.25 14.99 -4.54
N SER A 281 19.39 14.89 -5.21
CA SER A 281 20.69 14.73 -4.56
C SER A 281 21.10 15.97 -3.77
N GLY A 282 21.80 15.73 -2.67
CA GLY A 282 22.33 16.75 -1.77
C GLY A 282 21.98 16.47 -0.32
N THR A 283 22.36 17.41 0.53
CA THR A 283 22.11 17.34 1.96
C THR A 283 20.81 18.05 2.31
N TRP A 284 19.96 17.36 3.06
CA TRP A 284 18.62 17.82 3.45
C TRP A 284 18.44 17.72 4.95
N THR A 285 17.99 18.78 5.58
CA THR A 285 17.54 18.76 6.97
C THR A 285 16.04 18.61 7.02
N ILE A 286 15.57 17.65 7.80
CA ILE A 286 14.16 17.34 8.08
C ILE A 286 13.91 17.77 9.51
N GLU A 287 13.00 18.73 9.71
CA GLU A 287 12.50 19.12 11.01
C GLU A 287 11.10 18.53 11.22
N VAL A 288 10.94 17.71 12.24
CA VAL A 288 9.65 17.10 12.58
C VAL A 288 9.12 17.70 13.87
N SER A 289 7.91 18.21 13.83
CA SER A 289 7.15 18.69 15.00
C SER A 289 5.65 18.66 14.71
N GLU A 290 4.85 18.42 15.73
CA GLU A 290 3.38 18.46 15.67
C GLU A 290 2.78 17.61 14.54
N GLY A 291 3.39 16.46 14.26
CA GLY A 291 2.94 15.55 13.21
C GLY A 291 3.30 15.97 11.78
N LYS A 292 4.11 17.00 11.59
CA LYS A 292 4.52 17.55 10.30
C LYS A 292 6.02 17.49 10.10
N GLY A 293 6.47 17.31 8.86
CA GLY A 293 7.87 17.41 8.46
C GLY A 293 8.08 18.63 7.58
N LEU A 294 9.16 19.38 7.82
CA LEU A 294 9.62 20.46 6.97
C LEU A 294 11.02 20.13 6.46
N VAL A 295 11.29 20.43 5.19
CA VAL A 295 12.55 20.07 4.54
C VAL A 295 13.25 21.29 3.97
N SER A 296 14.52 21.44 4.32
CA SER A 296 15.40 22.48 3.82
C SER A 296 16.74 21.92 3.33
N LYS A 297 17.40 22.62 2.42
CA LYS A 297 18.79 22.30 2.05
C LYS A 297 19.72 22.60 3.24
N SER A 298 20.77 21.79 3.38
CA SER A 298 21.71 21.83 4.49
C SER A 298 23.13 21.57 4.00
N ASN A 299 24.10 21.88 4.86
CA ASN A 299 25.50 21.49 4.71
C ASN A 299 26.00 20.73 5.96
N LEU A 300 25.09 20.36 6.85
CA LEU A 300 25.42 19.61 8.07
C LEU A 300 25.68 18.14 7.73
N PRO A 301 26.57 17.47 8.47
CA PRO A 301 26.72 16.02 8.34
C PRO A 301 25.42 15.31 8.75
N GLY A 302 25.15 14.16 8.15
CA GLY A 302 23.97 13.39 8.42
C GLY A 302 24.04 11.97 7.88
N LEU A 303 22.94 11.25 7.97
CA LEU A 303 22.81 9.90 7.44
C LEU A 303 23.02 9.89 5.93
N THR A 304 23.91 9.02 5.46
CA THR A 304 24.14 8.83 4.02
C THR A 304 23.31 7.67 3.51
N LEU A 305 22.47 7.92 2.53
CA LEU A 305 21.61 6.91 1.90
C LEU A 305 21.17 7.33 0.50
N GLY A 306 20.73 6.35 -0.28
CA GLY A 306 20.08 6.57 -1.56
C GLY A 306 18.60 6.17 -1.57
N PRO A 307 17.97 6.17 -2.75
CA PRO A 307 16.54 5.82 -2.91
C PRO A 307 16.16 4.50 -2.28
N ARG A 308 17.01 3.49 -2.40
CA ARG A 308 16.78 2.15 -1.86
C ARG A 308 16.84 2.08 -0.32
N GLY A 309 17.55 2.98 0.33
CA GLY A 309 17.56 3.14 1.78
C GLY A 309 16.36 3.95 2.28
N LEU A 310 16.02 5.05 1.59
CA LEU A 310 14.93 5.93 2.03
C LEU A 310 13.55 5.30 1.83
N SER A 311 13.30 4.57 0.76
CA SER A 311 11.97 4.02 0.45
C SER A 311 11.39 3.13 1.56
N PRO A 312 12.08 2.07 2.06
CA PRO A 312 11.56 1.25 3.15
C PRO A 312 11.50 1.98 4.51
N LEU A 313 12.39 2.95 4.74
CA LEU A 313 12.34 3.80 5.91
C LEU A 313 11.09 4.69 5.89
N TYR A 314 10.86 5.36 4.78
CA TYR A 314 9.73 6.26 4.54
C TYR A 314 8.37 5.61 4.82
N THR A 315 8.21 4.34 4.46
CA THR A 315 6.95 3.61 4.63
C THR A 315 6.78 2.99 6.03
N SER A 316 7.78 3.05 6.90
CA SER A 316 7.85 2.30 8.18
C SER A 316 8.00 0.77 7.97
N TYR A 317 8.42 0.33 6.79
CA TYR A 317 8.62 -1.10 6.50
C TYR A 317 9.82 -1.67 7.25
N LEU A 318 10.94 -0.93 7.21
CA LEU A 318 12.17 -1.27 7.93
C LEU A 318 12.61 -0.10 8.83
N SER A 319 13.22 -0.42 9.96
CA SER A 319 13.91 0.57 10.77
C SER A 319 15.23 1.01 10.11
N ALA A 320 15.80 2.14 10.51
CA ALA A 320 17.11 2.57 10.02
C ALA A 320 18.22 1.56 10.36
N PHE A 321 18.09 0.83 11.47
CA PHE A 321 19.02 -0.23 11.86
C PHE A 321 18.92 -1.45 10.94
N ASP A 322 17.71 -1.86 10.54
CA ASP A 322 17.52 -2.94 9.55
C ASP A 322 18.17 -2.56 8.21
N ILE A 323 17.98 -1.31 7.79
CA ILE A 323 18.50 -0.78 6.53
C ILE A 323 20.04 -0.68 6.59
N LYS A 324 20.62 -0.33 7.76
CA LYS A 324 22.06 -0.37 7.99
C LYS A 324 22.61 -1.77 7.84
N ASN A 325 21.94 -2.77 8.40
CA ASN A 325 22.34 -4.18 8.27
C ASN A 325 22.30 -4.66 6.80
N MET A 326 21.52 -4.00 5.95
CA MET A 326 21.49 -4.26 4.50
C MET A 326 22.56 -3.46 3.72
N GLY A 327 23.34 -2.60 4.37
CA GLY A 327 24.34 -1.75 3.74
C GLY A 327 23.74 -0.61 2.87
N LEU A 328 22.54 -0.15 3.17
CA LEU A 328 21.79 0.84 2.38
C LEU A 328 21.68 2.21 3.07
N ILE A 329 22.21 2.34 4.28
CA ILE A 329 22.31 3.59 5.05
C ILE A 329 23.58 3.57 5.91
N GLU A 330 24.23 4.71 6.04
CA GLU A 330 25.39 4.91 6.90
C GLU A 330 25.16 6.11 7.81
N GLY A 331 25.66 6.01 9.06
CA GLY A 331 25.58 7.07 10.05
C GLY A 331 25.79 6.56 11.47
N SER A 332 25.76 7.46 12.43
CA SER A 332 25.87 7.16 13.86
C SER A 332 24.64 6.45 14.42
N SER A 333 24.79 5.77 15.55
CA SER A 333 23.67 5.10 16.22
C SER A 333 22.57 6.09 16.62
N ASP A 334 22.93 7.30 17.03
CA ASP A 334 21.96 8.34 17.41
C ASP A 334 21.13 8.82 16.22
N GLU A 335 21.76 9.02 15.05
CA GLU A 335 21.06 9.41 13.81
C GLU A 335 20.14 8.29 13.34
N LEU A 336 20.58 7.03 13.40
CA LEU A 336 19.75 5.86 13.06
C LEU A 336 18.55 5.73 14.00
N ALA A 337 18.73 5.97 15.30
CA ALA A 337 17.63 5.97 16.27
C ALA A 337 16.62 7.09 15.96
N LYS A 338 17.10 8.32 15.70
CA LYS A 338 16.23 9.45 15.28
C LYS A 338 15.47 9.13 13.99
N ALA A 339 16.13 8.59 12.98
CA ALA A 339 15.49 8.20 11.73
C ALA A 339 14.41 7.13 11.95
N SER A 340 14.69 6.10 12.74
CA SER A 340 13.73 5.05 13.09
C SER A 340 12.52 5.62 13.85
N LEU A 341 12.74 6.63 14.72
CA LEU A 341 11.69 7.29 15.47
C LEU A 341 10.80 8.16 14.58
N ILE A 342 11.41 9.01 13.72
CA ILE A 342 10.71 9.90 12.80
C ILE A 342 9.79 9.11 11.86
N PHE A 343 10.31 8.03 11.28
CA PHE A 343 9.59 7.20 10.32
C PHE A 343 8.89 5.99 10.98
N SER A 344 8.67 6.02 12.29
CA SER A 344 7.90 4.98 12.97
C SER A 344 6.43 4.99 12.54
N GLY A 345 5.79 3.82 12.64
CA GLY A 345 4.38 3.67 12.28
C GLY A 345 3.99 2.20 12.09
N PRO A 346 2.72 1.96 11.75
CA PRO A 346 2.25 0.61 11.44
C PRO A 346 2.97 0.04 10.22
N LYS A 347 3.15 -1.29 10.20
CA LYS A 347 3.77 -1.96 9.06
C LYS A 347 2.92 -1.76 7.79
N PRO A 348 3.54 -1.31 6.69
CA PRO A 348 2.82 -0.97 5.46
C PRO A 348 2.29 -2.21 4.75
N TRP A 349 1.04 -2.12 4.29
CA TRP A 349 0.40 -3.15 3.49
C TRP A 349 -0.59 -2.56 2.51
N ILE A 350 -0.91 -3.30 1.45
CA ILE A 350 -1.93 -2.94 0.46
C ILE A 350 -2.87 -4.14 0.30
N GLY A 351 -4.18 -3.90 0.39
CA GLY A 351 -5.21 -4.92 0.17
C GLY A 351 -5.63 -5.06 -1.30
N ASP A 352 -5.38 -4.04 -2.09
CA ASP A 352 -5.88 -3.86 -3.46
C ASP A 352 -5.04 -4.57 -4.53
#